data_a001ca003e43f189487aeb62d4067056
#
_entry.id   a001ca003e43f189487aeb62d4067056
#
_cell.length_a   1.000
_cell.length_b   1.000
_cell.length_c   1.000
_cell.angle_alpha   90.00
_cell.angle_beta   90.00
_cell.angle_gamma   90.00
#
_symmetry.space_group_name_H-M   'P 1'
#
loop_
_entity.id
_entity.type
_entity.pdbx_description
1 polymer ?
#
loop_
_entity_poly.entity_id
_entity_poly.type
_entity_poly.pdbx_seq_one_letter_code
_entity_poly.pdbx_strand_id
1 'polypeptide(L)'
;MFGFRHIKFDSMTYVIHFSNGKIMKEGRGLSFFYFAPNSSIVAIPMGSNDLPFIFNENTRDYQTVKIQGQISYKITDPKALSNTLDFTVNEAGVYKKNDMEKLNQRIINLAQTSTSSFIHELSLKDAIRSAKQIEMNILEGLMNSEAIKTMGIEIMGASILAVQTTPEMARALETETREKLQQQADEAIYERRNFAVEQERKIKESELNTEIAVEEKQKQIEEKRMETEVQQEENNRILREMKIAADISVESQRKQLIEQKTENDRKEAEIQGYILETSLKPYKEIDWKVLSALTGKQDAKNNIALAFRELAENAGKIGNLNISPDLLDTILKQ
;
A
#
# COMPACT_ATOMS: atom_id res chain seq x y z
N MET A 1 42.48 -43.52 -14.01
CA MET A 1 41.21 -43.83 -13.35
C MET A 1 40.14 -43.97 -14.44
N PHE A 2 39.45 -45.08 -14.42
CA PHE A 2 38.43 -45.39 -15.43
C PHE A 2 37.34 -44.33 -15.33
N GLY A 3 36.92 -43.74 -16.45
CA GLY A 3 36.01 -42.58 -16.57
C GLY A 3 34.58 -42.76 -16.03
N PHE A 4 34.36 -43.70 -15.12
CA PHE A 4 33.10 -43.88 -14.39
C PHE A 4 33.01 -42.91 -13.24
N ARG A 5 31.91 -42.18 -13.18
CA ARG A 5 31.59 -41.18 -12.17
C ARG A 5 30.21 -41.41 -11.61
N HIS A 6 30.00 -40.94 -10.38
CA HIS A 6 28.71 -40.91 -9.75
C HIS A 6 28.25 -39.45 -9.64
N ILE A 7 27.00 -39.20 -9.96
CA ILE A 7 26.37 -37.88 -9.78
C ILE A 7 25.04 -38.06 -9.11
N LYS A 8 24.66 -37.12 -8.24
CA LYS A 8 23.38 -37.05 -7.54
C LYS A 8 22.81 -35.65 -7.70
N PHE A 9 21.54 -35.57 -8.04
CA PHE A 9 20.81 -34.32 -8.17
C PHE A 9 19.71 -34.22 -7.12
N ASP A 10 19.34 -32.99 -6.80
CA ASP A 10 18.24 -32.70 -5.90
C ASP A 10 16.89 -33.08 -6.51
N SER A 11 15.88 -33.36 -5.66
CA SER A 11 14.54 -33.79 -6.08
C SER A 11 13.83 -32.78 -6.96
N MET A 12 14.20 -31.49 -6.86
CA MET A 12 13.65 -30.41 -7.66
C MET A 12 14.39 -30.20 -9.00
N THR A 13 15.34 -31.05 -9.34
CA THR A 13 16.08 -30.99 -10.61
C THR A 13 15.64 -32.13 -11.51
N TYR A 14 15.20 -31.81 -12.72
CA TYR A 14 14.95 -32.80 -13.76
C TYR A 14 16.22 -33.03 -14.56
N VAL A 15 16.61 -34.28 -14.67
CA VAL A 15 17.84 -34.67 -15.28
C VAL A 15 17.59 -35.53 -16.51
N ILE A 16 18.32 -35.24 -17.59
CA ILE A 16 18.34 -36.06 -18.80
C ILE A 16 19.78 -36.49 -19.03
N HIS A 17 20.02 -37.77 -19.00
CA HIS A 17 21.32 -38.38 -19.28
C HIS A 17 21.34 -38.93 -20.70
N PHE A 18 22.20 -38.36 -21.52
CA PHE A 18 22.49 -38.80 -22.87
C PHE A 18 23.77 -39.61 -22.87
N SER A 19 23.77 -40.74 -23.59
CA SER A 19 24.96 -41.52 -23.93
C SER A 19 24.94 -41.86 -25.39
N ASN A 20 26.01 -41.55 -26.11
CA ASN A 20 26.10 -41.72 -27.57
C ASN A 20 24.88 -41.13 -28.32
N GLY A 21 24.38 -39.96 -27.89
CA GLY A 21 23.24 -39.28 -28.54
C GLY A 21 21.86 -39.83 -28.20
N LYS A 22 21.76 -40.88 -27.37
CA LYS A 22 20.48 -41.47 -26.95
C LYS A 22 20.21 -41.15 -25.47
N ILE A 23 18.92 -40.90 -25.15
CA ILE A 23 18.50 -40.76 -23.78
C ILE A 23 18.55 -42.12 -23.08
N MET A 24 19.37 -42.21 -22.05
CA MET A 24 19.52 -43.42 -21.25
C MET A 24 18.69 -43.38 -19.96
N LYS A 25 18.60 -42.22 -19.32
CA LYS A 25 17.84 -42.02 -18.11
C LYS A 25 17.29 -40.61 -18.10
N GLU A 26 16.07 -40.48 -17.62
CA GLU A 26 15.42 -39.17 -17.42
C GLU A 26 14.53 -39.21 -16.18
N GLY A 27 14.42 -38.11 -15.48
CA GLY A 27 13.55 -38.00 -14.30
C GLY A 27 14.05 -36.96 -13.30
N ARG A 28 13.28 -36.82 -12.24
CA ARG A 28 13.60 -35.89 -11.13
C ARG A 28 14.46 -36.58 -10.08
N GLY A 29 15.42 -35.84 -9.55
CA GLY A 29 16.21 -36.28 -8.38
C GLY A 29 17.03 -37.54 -8.62
N LEU A 30 17.54 -37.75 -9.84
CA LEU A 30 18.27 -38.95 -10.19
C LEU A 30 19.64 -38.98 -9.55
N SER A 31 20.04 -40.21 -9.17
CA SER A 31 21.40 -40.55 -8.72
C SER A 31 21.85 -41.77 -9.50
N PHE A 32 22.98 -41.66 -10.18
CA PHE A 32 23.48 -42.76 -11.05
C PHE A 32 24.97 -42.66 -11.33
N PHE A 33 25.51 -43.81 -11.73
CA PHE A 33 26.85 -43.92 -12.28
C PHE A 33 26.79 -43.75 -13.80
N TYR A 34 27.76 -43.08 -14.38
CA TYR A 34 27.87 -42.83 -15.81
C TYR A 34 29.34 -42.85 -16.25
N PHE A 35 29.56 -43.08 -17.56
CA PHE A 35 30.86 -43.00 -18.17
C PHE A 35 31.09 -41.65 -18.79
N ALA A 36 31.94 -40.82 -18.19
CA ALA A 36 32.08 -39.43 -18.52
C ALA A 36 32.43 -39.11 -19.99
N PRO A 37 33.34 -39.86 -20.66
CA PRO A 37 33.73 -39.55 -22.05
C PRO A 37 32.57 -39.59 -23.06
N ASN A 38 31.60 -40.48 -22.85
CA ASN A 38 30.50 -40.67 -23.81
C ASN A 38 29.14 -40.11 -23.33
N SER A 39 29.16 -39.42 -22.21
CA SER A 39 27.93 -38.95 -21.54
C SER A 39 27.79 -37.45 -21.57
N SER A 40 26.58 -36.98 -21.78
CA SER A 40 26.16 -35.59 -21.56
C SER A 40 24.98 -35.60 -20.59
N ILE A 41 25.05 -34.76 -19.60
CA ILE A 41 24.00 -34.65 -18.58
C ILE A 41 23.42 -33.24 -18.62
N VAL A 42 22.11 -33.16 -18.79
CA VAL A 42 21.32 -31.91 -18.76
C VAL A 42 20.56 -31.89 -17.44
N ALA A 43 20.67 -30.80 -16.70
CA ALA A 43 20.03 -30.63 -15.40
C ALA A 43 19.19 -29.37 -15.40
N ILE A 44 17.87 -29.53 -15.26
CA ILE A 44 16.90 -28.43 -15.38
C ILE A 44 16.21 -28.26 -14.02
N PRO A 45 16.29 -27.08 -13.39
CA PRO A 45 15.57 -26.82 -12.15
C PRO A 45 14.06 -26.73 -12.40
N MET A 46 13.30 -27.50 -11.63
CA MET A 46 11.83 -27.56 -11.74
C MET A 46 11.13 -26.69 -10.69
N GLY A 47 11.88 -26.07 -9.78
CA GLY A 47 11.34 -25.18 -8.78
C GLY A 47 10.77 -23.89 -9.38
N SER A 48 9.96 -23.19 -8.61
CA SER A 48 9.59 -21.83 -8.95
C SER A 48 10.78 -20.90 -8.82
N ASN A 49 10.92 -20.02 -9.79
CA ASN A 49 11.96 -19.00 -9.81
C ASN A 49 11.29 -17.62 -9.82
N ASP A 50 11.83 -16.74 -8.99
CA ASP A 50 11.40 -15.36 -8.92
C ASP A 50 12.41 -14.47 -9.64
N LEU A 51 11.95 -13.78 -10.65
CA LEU A 51 12.76 -12.97 -11.54
C LEU A 51 12.44 -11.48 -11.31
N PRO A 52 13.28 -10.77 -10.58
CA PRO A 52 13.11 -9.33 -10.43
C PRO A 52 13.44 -8.60 -11.72
N PHE A 53 12.69 -7.55 -12.01
CA PHE A 53 12.93 -6.70 -13.17
C PHE A 53 12.79 -5.22 -12.83
N ILE A 54 13.44 -4.40 -13.65
CA ILE A 54 13.35 -2.95 -13.63
C ILE A 54 13.27 -2.49 -15.07
N PHE A 55 12.14 -1.87 -15.43
CA PHE A 55 11.93 -1.26 -16.73
C PHE A 55 11.98 0.25 -16.62
N ASN A 56 12.63 0.91 -17.57
CA ASN A 56 12.59 2.34 -17.76
C ASN A 56 11.88 2.60 -19.07
N GLU A 57 10.63 3.06 -18.99
CA GLU A 57 9.78 3.27 -20.15
C GLU A 57 9.36 4.73 -20.24
N ASN A 58 9.04 5.17 -21.45
CA ASN A 58 8.54 6.52 -21.68
C ASN A 58 7.03 6.49 -21.82
N THR A 59 6.36 7.42 -21.17
CA THR A 59 4.92 7.62 -21.34
C THR A 59 4.60 8.40 -22.61
N ARG A 60 3.31 8.52 -22.94
CA ARG A 60 2.82 9.37 -24.04
C ARG A 60 3.32 10.81 -23.93
N ASP A 61 3.51 11.30 -22.73
CA ASP A 61 3.97 12.66 -22.44
C ASP A 61 5.50 12.79 -22.46
N TYR A 62 6.21 11.79 -23.00
CA TYR A 62 7.68 11.70 -23.07
C TYR A 62 8.36 11.78 -21.69
N GLN A 63 7.68 11.37 -20.63
CA GLN A 63 8.24 11.28 -19.30
C GLN A 63 8.69 9.86 -18.99
N THR A 64 9.84 9.73 -18.35
CA THR A 64 10.38 8.42 -17.98
C THR A 64 9.72 7.91 -16.70
N VAL A 65 9.24 6.67 -16.76
CA VAL A 65 8.69 5.93 -15.63
C VAL A 65 9.54 4.69 -15.38
N LYS A 66 9.94 4.49 -14.14
CA LYS A 66 10.65 3.33 -13.66
C LYS A 66 9.67 2.36 -13.02
N ILE A 67 9.54 1.19 -13.62
CA ILE A 67 8.65 0.12 -13.16
C ILE A 67 9.50 -0.98 -12.55
N GLN A 68 9.27 -1.27 -11.29
CA GLN A 68 9.95 -2.34 -10.57
C GLN A 68 8.96 -3.44 -10.23
N GLY A 69 9.34 -4.66 -10.50
CA GLY A 69 8.48 -5.80 -10.25
C GLY A 69 9.23 -7.12 -10.22
N GLN A 70 8.46 -8.18 -10.14
CA GLN A 70 8.94 -9.54 -10.07
C GLN A 70 8.00 -10.44 -10.88
N ILE A 71 8.57 -11.37 -11.63
CA ILE A 71 7.83 -12.40 -12.36
C ILE A 71 8.20 -13.75 -11.74
N SER A 72 7.18 -14.49 -11.32
CA SER A 72 7.35 -15.85 -10.81
C SER A 72 6.99 -16.83 -11.92
N TYR A 73 7.90 -17.75 -12.20
CA TYR A 73 7.71 -18.76 -13.22
C TYR A 73 8.23 -20.11 -12.76
N LYS A 74 7.76 -21.17 -13.38
CA LYS A 74 8.29 -22.53 -13.23
C LYS A 74 8.44 -23.21 -14.59
N ILE A 75 9.35 -24.17 -14.67
CA ILE A 75 9.55 -24.99 -15.85
C ILE A 75 8.60 -26.19 -15.74
N THR A 76 7.68 -26.33 -16.71
CA THR A 76 6.70 -27.43 -16.71
C THR A 76 7.15 -28.55 -17.65
N ASP A 77 7.70 -28.20 -18.82
CA ASP A 77 8.25 -29.18 -19.77
C ASP A 77 9.77 -29.01 -19.92
N PRO A 78 10.56 -29.78 -19.15
CA PRO A 78 12.01 -29.72 -19.24
C PRO A 78 12.55 -30.23 -20.59
N LYS A 79 11.83 -31.09 -21.29
CA LYS A 79 12.27 -31.58 -22.61
C LYS A 79 12.18 -30.51 -23.67
N ALA A 80 11.06 -29.79 -23.71
CA ALA A 80 10.90 -28.66 -24.59
C ALA A 80 11.98 -27.59 -24.35
N LEU A 81 12.27 -27.31 -23.10
CA LEU A 81 13.30 -26.35 -22.74
C LEU A 81 14.72 -26.81 -23.16
N SER A 82 15.03 -28.09 -22.98
CA SER A 82 16.34 -28.65 -23.36
C SER A 82 16.61 -28.64 -24.88
N ASN A 83 15.57 -28.56 -25.70
CA ASN A 83 15.70 -28.41 -27.16
C ASN A 83 16.06 -26.96 -27.57
N THR A 84 15.82 -26.00 -26.68
CA THR A 84 15.99 -24.58 -27.02
C THR A 84 17.22 -23.99 -26.32
N LEU A 85 17.55 -24.46 -25.12
CA LEU A 85 18.62 -23.95 -24.26
C LEU A 85 19.48 -25.08 -23.72
N ASP A 86 20.77 -24.82 -23.53
CA ASP A 86 21.78 -25.82 -23.15
C ASP A 86 22.03 -25.81 -21.63
N PHE A 87 21.34 -26.67 -20.91
CA PHE A 87 21.52 -26.89 -19.48
C PHE A 87 22.49 -28.02 -19.17
N THR A 88 23.47 -28.26 -20.06
CA THR A 88 24.48 -29.27 -19.86
C THR A 88 25.37 -28.91 -18.66
N VAL A 89 25.53 -29.87 -17.76
CA VAL A 89 26.40 -29.73 -16.60
C VAL A 89 27.75 -30.44 -16.85
N ASN A 90 28.78 -29.97 -16.18
CA ASN A 90 30.06 -30.61 -16.15
C ASN A 90 30.08 -31.78 -15.13
N GLU A 91 31.23 -32.43 -14.95
CA GLU A 91 31.43 -33.53 -14.03
C GLU A 91 31.19 -33.18 -12.56
N ALA A 92 31.29 -31.89 -12.21
CA ALA A 92 31.02 -31.37 -10.85
C ALA A 92 29.54 -30.94 -10.66
N GLY A 93 28.68 -31.11 -11.67
CA GLY A 93 27.29 -30.67 -11.61
C GLY A 93 27.08 -29.17 -11.86
N VAL A 94 28.14 -28.47 -12.32
CA VAL A 94 28.05 -27.03 -12.64
C VAL A 94 27.70 -26.86 -14.11
N TYR A 95 26.84 -25.91 -14.43
CA TYR A 95 26.48 -25.61 -15.80
C TYR A 95 27.66 -25.18 -16.64
N LYS A 96 27.75 -25.73 -17.86
CA LYS A 96 28.81 -25.37 -18.82
C LYS A 96 28.57 -24.01 -19.45
N LYS A 97 27.31 -23.62 -19.58
CA LYS A 97 26.86 -22.36 -20.15
C LYS A 97 25.87 -21.67 -19.20
N ASN A 98 25.77 -20.35 -19.32
CA ASN A 98 24.85 -19.57 -18.50
C ASN A 98 23.49 -19.37 -19.22
N ASP A 99 22.89 -20.47 -19.70
CA ASP A 99 21.66 -20.41 -20.45
C ASP A 99 20.43 -20.12 -19.56
N MET A 100 20.56 -20.28 -18.24
CA MET A 100 19.56 -19.81 -17.28
C MET A 100 19.41 -18.28 -17.32
N GLU A 101 20.48 -17.54 -17.41
CA GLU A 101 20.42 -16.08 -17.56
C GLU A 101 19.81 -15.68 -18.91
N LYS A 102 20.12 -16.42 -19.97
CA LYS A 102 19.48 -16.17 -21.27
C LYS A 102 17.97 -16.40 -21.22
N LEU A 103 17.53 -17.44 -20.50
CA LEU A 103 16.12 -17.71 -20.27
C LEU A 103 15.46 -16.52 -19.53
N ASN A 104 16.06 -16.12 -18.42
CA ASN A 104 15.61 -15.00 -17.63
C ASN A 104 15.52 -13.72 -18.46
N GLN A 105 16.56 -13.43 -19.26
CA GLN A 105 16.58 -12.26 -20.14
C GLN A 105 15.49 -12.30 -21.20
N ARG A 106 15.17 -13.47 -21.76
CA ARG A 106 14.06 -13.63 -22.71
C ARG A 106 12.72 -13.33 -22.07
N ILE A 107 12.47 -13.83 -20.86
CA ILE A 107 11.24 -13.56 -20.11
C ILE A 107 11.13 -12.06 -19.82
N ILE A 108 12.22 -11.43 -19.36
CA ILE A 108 12.28 -10.00 -19.09
C ILE A 108 11.97 -9.18 -20.35
N ASN A 109 12.60 -9.52 -21.48
CA ASN A 109 12.40 -8.79 -22.75
C ASN A 109 10.96 -8.90 -23.25
N LEU A 110 10.33 -10.08 -23.10
CA LEU A 110 8.93 -10.26 -23.46
C LEU A 110 8.00 -9.44 -22.56
N ALA A 111 8.25 -9.46 -21.27
CA ALA A 111 7.51 -8.65 -20.30
C ALA A 111 7.69 -7.15 -20.57
N GLN A 112 8.91 -6.73 -20.88
CA GLN A 112 9.22 -5.35 -21.22
C GLN A 112 8.47 -4.90 -22.48
N THR A 113 8.44 -5.72 -23.52
CA THR A 113 7.74 -5.40 -24.78
C THR A 113 6.25 -5.14 -24.52
N SER A 114 5.59 -6.01 -23.75
CA SER A 114 4.19 -5.84 -23.38
C SER A 114 3.97 -4.58 -22.53
N THR A 115 4.87 -4.34 -21.58
CA THR A 115 4.82 -3.15 -20.70
C THR A 115 5.01 -1.87 -21.48
N SER A 116 6.01 -1.84 -22.38
CA SER A 116 6.36 -0.68 -23.17
C SER A 116 5.18 -0.22 -24.04
N SER A 117 4.55 -1.15 -24.76
CA SER A 117 3.39 -0.85 -25.58
C SER A 117 2.25 -0.21 -24.77
N PHE A 118 1.99 -0.72 -23.58
CA PHE A 118 0.94 -0.21 -22.70
C PHE A 118 1.28 1.18 -22.13
N ILE A 119 2.52 1.37 -21.67
CA ILE A 119 2.95 2.62 -21.04
C ILE A 119 3.00 3.78 -22.04
N HIS A 120 3.34 3.52 -23.29
CA HIS A 120 3.36 4.54 -24.34
C HIS A 120 1.97 5.15 -24.64
N GLU A 121 0.90 4.48 -24.29
CA GLU A 121 -0.47 5.00 -24.45
C GLU A 121 -0.91 5.87 -23.26
N LEU A 122 -0.27 5.72 -22.09
CA LEU A 122 -0.67 6.36 -20.86
C LEU A 122 0.02 7.72 -20.64
N SER A 123 -0.68 8.62 -19.92
CA SER A 123 -0.05 9.80 -19.34
C SER A 123 0.79 9.40 -18.12
N LEU A 124 1.73 10.27 -17.70
CA LEU A 124 2.54 10.03 -16.50
C LEU A 124 1.69 9.77 -15.26
N LYS A 125 0.63 10.58 -15.06
CA LYS A 125 -0.26 10.44 -13.91
C LYS A 125 -1.01 9.11 -13.90
N ASP A 126 -1.46 8.68 -15.07
CA ASP A 126 -2.18 7.42 -15.22
C ASP A 126 -1.23 6.24 -15.08
N ALA A 127 -0.03 6.30 -15.65
CA ALA A 127 0.97 5.25 -15.53
C ALA A 127 1.34 4.95 -14.07
N ILE A 128 1.53 5.97 -13.23
CA ILE A 128 1.85 5.81 -11.81
C ILE A 128 0.71 5.11 -11.05
N ARG A 129 -0.54 5.32 -11.46
CA ARG A 129 -1.73 4.75 -10.81
C ARG A 129 -2.12 3.38 -11.34
N SER A 130 -1.57 2.99 -12.49
CA SER A 130 -1.99 1.80 -13.23
C SER A 130 -1.18 0.54 -12.89
N ALA A 131 -0.57 0.44 -11.72
CA ALA A 131 0.27 -0.71 -11.34
C ALA A 131 -0.44 -2.04 -11.57
N LYS A 132 -1.71 -2.16 -11.19
CA LYS A 132 -2.51 -3.39 -11.38
C LYS A 132 -2.80 -3.70 -12.86
N GLN A 133 -2.99 -2.67 -13.68
CA GLN A 133 -3.21 -2.85 -15.11
C GLN A 133 -1.93 -3.27 -15.83
N ILE A 134 -0.78 -2.72 -15.40
CA ILE A 134 0.55 -3.14 -15.88
C ILE A 134 0.79 -4.61 -15.55
N GLU A 135 0.48 -5.03 -14.32
CA GLU A 135 0.59 -6.43 -13.89
C GLU A 135 -0.23 -7.37 -14.78
N MET A 136 -1.51 -7.03 -15.01
CA MET A 136 -2.39 -7.83 -15.87
C MET A 136 -1.87 -7.88 -17.32
N ASN A 137 -1.38 -6.76 -17.85
CA ASN A 137 -0.85 -6.70 -19.20
C ASN A 137 0.42 -7.55 -19.36
N ILE A 138 1.31 -7.53 -18.37
CA ILE A 138 2.50 -8.41 -18.35
C ILE A 138 2.08 -9.88 -18.33
N LEU A 139 1.15 -10.25 -17.45
CA LEU A 139 0.67 -11.63 -17.34
C LEU A 139 0.03 -12.10 -18.65
N GLU A 140 -0.84 -11.30 -19.23
CA GLU A 140 -1.50 -11.61 -20.49
C GLU A 140 -0.49 -11.74 -21.64
N GLY A 141 0.45 -10.80 -21.73
CA GLY A 141 1.50 -10.82 -22.74
C GLY A 141 2.41 -12.04 -22.65
N LEU A 142 2.78 -12.43 -21.42
CA LEU A 142 3.61 -13.61 -21.19
C LEU A 142 2.83 -14.91 -21.43
N MET A 143 1.59 -15.02 -20.93
CA MET A 143 0.77 -16.23 -21.10
C MET A 143 0.38 -16.48 -22.55
N ASN A 144 0.20 -15.42 -23.35
CA ASN A 144 -0.13 -15.53 -24.77
C ASN A 144 1.10 -15.74 -25.65
N SER A 145 2.30 -15.53 -25.12
CA SER A 145 3.54 -15.67 -25.88
C SER A 145 3.79 -17.13 -26.32
N GLU A 146 3.87 -17.36 -27.62
CA GLU A 146 4.23 -18.66 -28.17
C GLU A 146 5.65 -19.09 -27.77
N ALA A 147 6.55 -18.12 -27.59
CA ALA A 147 7.92 -18.40 -27.15
C ALA A 147 7.95 -19.03 -25.74
N ILE A 148 7.13 -18.55 -24.81
CA ILE A 148 7.01 -19.10 -23.46
C ILE A 148 6.42 -20.52 -23.52
N LYS A 149 5.35 -20.71 -24.30
CA LYS A 149 4.70 -22.02 -24.47
C LYS A 149 5.64 -23.05 -25.10
N THR A 150 6.35 -22.67 -26.14
CA THR A 150 7.32 -23.54 -26.84
C THR A 150 8.48 -23.95 -25.95
N MET A 151 8.90 -23.08 -25.00
CA MET A 151 9.94 -23.40 -24.02
C MET A 151 9.43 -24.26 -22.85
N GLY A 152 8.14 -24.52 -22.77
CA GLY A 152 7.56 -25.33 -21.67
C GLY A 152 7.62 -24.64 -20.32
N ILE A 153 7.43 -23.30 -20.31
CA ILE A 153 7.46 -22.47 -19.11
C ILE A 153 6.03 -22.09 -18.76
N GLU A 154 5.71 -22.14 -17.49
CA GLU A 154 4.47 -21.66 -16.93
C GLU A 154 4.72 -20.43 -16.07
N ILE A 155 4.07 -19.34 -16.39
CA ILE A 155 4.09 -18.12 -15.58
C ILE A 155 3.11 -18.30 -14.43
N MET A 156 3.60 -18.21 -13.21
CA MET A 156 2.80 -18.35 -12.00
C MET A 156 2.16 -17.02 -11.60
N GLY A 157 2.85 -15.92 -11.86
CA GLY A 157 2.39 -14.59 -11.52
C GLY A 157 3.40 -13.52 -11.91
N ALA A 158 2.93 -12.31 -11.96
CA ALA A 158 3.76 -11.11 -11.99
C ALA A 158 3.28 -10.20 -10.84
N SER A 159 4.17 -9.41 -10.28
CA SER A 159 3.85 -8.44 -9.24
C SER A 159 4.61 -7.15 -9.48
N ILE A 160 3.91 -6.04 -9.45
CA ILE A 160 4.51 -4.72 -9.55
C ILE A 160 4.74 -4.18 -8.13
N LEU A 161 5.99 -3.96 -7.80
CA LEU A 161 6.41 -3.47 -6.48
C LEU A 161 6.33 -1.95 -6.39
N ALA A 162 6.74 -1.26 -7.46
CA ALA A 162 6.72 0.18 -7.52
C ALA A 162 6.65 0.70 -8.95
N VAL A 163 5.91 1.77 -9.13
CA VAL A 163 5.92 2.58 -10.36
C VAL A 163 6.35 3.98 -9.94
N GLN A 164 7.52 4.40 -10.36
CA GLN A 164 8.15 5.65 -9.95
C GLN A 164 8.49 6.50 -11.17
N THR A 165 8.54 7.79 -10.99
CA THR A 165 9.04 8.75 -11.97
C THR A 165 10.35 9.36 -11.48
N THR A 166 10.94 10.24 -12.28
CA THR A 166 12.11 11.00 -11.86
C THR A 166 11.80 11.85 -10.63
N PRO A 167 12.76 12.06 -9.72
CA PRO A 167 12.54 12.84 -8.50
C PRO A 167 12.00 14.25 -8.75
N GLU A 168 12.38 14.86 -9.89
CA GLU A 168 11.90 16.18 -10.31
C GLU A 168 10.41 16.15 -10.64
N MET A 169 9.99 15.17 -11.44
CA MET A 169 8.58 15.00 -11.80
C MET A 169 7.73 14.58 -10.63
N ALA A 170 8.27 13.76 -9.72
CA ALA A 170 7.58 13.39 -8.49
C ALA A 170 7.27 14.63 -7.65
N ARG A 171 8.25 15.53 -7.47
CA ARG A 171 8.06 16.81 -6.76
C ARG A 171 7.08 17.73 -7.47
N ALA A 172 7.14 17.81 -8.81
CA ALA A 172 6.20 18.63 -9.59
C ALA A 172 4.75 18.14 -9.42
N LEU A 173 4.52 16.83 -9.50
CA LEU A 173 3.21 16.22 -9.28
C LEU A 173 2.70 16.40 -7.83
N GLU A 174 3.61 16.30 -6.86
CA GLU A 174 3.30 16.55 -5.45
C GLU A 174 2.87 18.01 -5.24
N THR A 175 3.63 18.96 -5.82
CA THR A 175 3.32 20.38 -5.72
C THR A 175 1.97 20.70 -6.39
N GLU A 176 1.74 20.20 -7.61
CA GLU A 176 0.45 20.38 -8.31
C GLU A 176 -0.73 19.81 -7.50
N THR A 177 -0.53 18.63 -6.90
CA THR A 177 -1.57 18.00 -6.09
C THR A 177 -1.82 18.80 -4.80
N ARG A 178 -0.75 19.30 -4.18
CA ARG A 178 -0.84 20.14 -2.98
C ARG A 178 -1.57 21.45 -3.26
N GLU A 179 -1.22 22.12 -4.36
CA GLU A 179 -1.89 23.36 -4.77
C GLU A 179 -3.36 23.15 -5.06
N LYS A 180 -3.72 22.06 -5.76
CA LYS A 180 -5.14 21.71 -5.98
C LYS A 180 -5.90 21.45 -4.69
N LEU A 181 -5.30 20.71 -3.76
CA LEU A 181 -5.92 20.45 -2.47
C LEU A 181 -6.08 21.73 -1.65
N GLN A 182 -5.08 22.62 -1.70
CA GLN A 182 -5.14 23.91 -1.04
C GLN A 182 -6.23 24.79 -1.66
N GLN A 183 -6.30 24.85 -2.99
CA GLN A 183 -7.37 25.58 -3.69
C GLN A 183 -8.75 25.05 -3.30
N GLN A 184 -8.94 23.73 -3.29
CA GLN A 184 -10.20 23.13 -2.86
C GLN A 184 -10.55 23.45 -1.39
N ALA A 185 -9.54 23.46 -0.53
CA ALA A 185 -9.73 23.85 0.87
C ALA A 185 -10.13 25.33 0.98
N ASP A 186 -9.46 26.20 0.24
CA ASP A 186 -9.76 27.63 0.20
C ASP A 186 -11.17 27.90 -0.36
N GLU A 187 -11.54 27.24 -1.45
CA GLU A 187 -12.90 27.30 -2.02
C GLU A 187 -13.96 26.88 -0.98
N ALA A 188 -13.72 25.77 -0.29
CA ALA A 188 -14.63 25.32 0.76
C ALA A 188 -14.73 26.32 1.95
N ILE A 189 -13.64 27.01 2.28
CA ILE A 189 -13.62 28.08 3.29
C ILE A 189 -14.41 29.29 2.79
N TYR A 190 -14.23 29.67 1.53
CA TYR A 190 -14.99 30.79 0.93
C TYR A 190 -16.47 30.47 0.85
N GLU A 191 -16.85 29.28 0.43
CA GLU A 191 -18.25 28.86 0.40
C GLU A 191 -18.88 28.90 1.80
N ARG A 192 -18.18 28.41 2.82
CA ARG A 192 -18.62 28.49 4.21
C ARG A 192 -18.80 29.94 4.68
N ARG A 193 -17.85 30.82 4.36
CA ARG A 193 -17.94 32.23 4.72
C ARG A 193 -19.10 32.93 4.02
N ASN A 194 -19.26 32.69 2.72
CA ASN A 194 -20.36 33.24 1.96
C ASN A 194 -21.71 32.76 2.52
N PHE A 195 -21.83 31.49 2.82
CA PHE A 195 -23.01 30.92 3.46
C PHE A 195 -23.31 31.57 4.82
N ALA A 196 -22.24 31.72 5.65
CA ALA A 196 -22.39 32.37 6.95
C ALA A 196 -22.86 33.85 6.82
N VAL A 197 -22.23 34.60 5.91
CA VAL A 197 -22.60 36.00 5.64
C VAL A 197 -24.05 36.11 5.09
N GLU A 198 -24.43 35.18 4.22
CA GLU A 198 -25.78 35.14 3.69
C GLU A 198 -26.84 34.81 4.76
N GLN A 199 -26.51 33.90 5.67
CA GLN A 199 -27.33 33.60 6.83
C GLN A 199 -27.40 34.79 7.80
N GLU A 200 -26.28 35.45 8.07
CA GLU A 200 -26.23 36.64 8.92
C GLU A 200 -27.05 37.79 8.30
N ARG A 201 -26.96 37.95 6.99
CA ARG A 201 -27.79 38.94 6.28
C ARG A 201 -29.27 38.61 6.39
N LYS A 202 -29.67 37.34 6.17
CA LYS A 202 -31.08 36.91 6.32
C LYS A 202 -31.57 37.09 7.76
N ILE A 203 -30.74 36.83 8.74
CA ILE A 203 -31.07 37.07 10.15
C ILE A 203 -31.27 38.56 10.39
N LYS A 204 -30.35 39.41 9.95
CA LYS A 204 -30.47 40.88 10.09
C LYS A 204 -31.68 41.45 9.32
N GLU A 205 -31.96 40.96 8.13
CA GLU A 205 -33.19 41.35 7.37
C GLU A 205 -34.44 40.90 8.13
N SER A 206 -34.43 39.71 8.72
CA SER A 206 -35.55 39.24 9.56
C SER A 206 -35.70 40.03 10.85
N GLU A 207 -34.58 40.41 11.49
CA GLU A 207 -34.58 41.28 12.67
C GLU A 207 -35.11 42.68 12.33
N LEU A 208 -34.62 43.32 11.24
CA LEU A 208 -35.08 44.60 10.78
C LEU A 208 -36.59 44.58 10.41
N ASN A 209 -37.03 43.56 9.68
CA ASN A 209 -38.44 43.39 9.36
C ASN A 209 -39.29 43.20 10.63
N THR A 210 -38.72 42.50 11.63
CA THR A 210 -39.39 42.34 12.93
C THR A 210 -39.42 43.65 13.70
N GLU A 211 -38.35 44.45 13.65
CA GLU A 211 -38.26 45.77 14.30
C GLU A 211 -39.23 46.78 13.63
N ILE A 212 -39.29 46.82 12.29
CA ILE A 212 -40.27 47.61 11.54
C ILE A 212 -41.69 47.17 11.87
N ALA A 213 -41.95 45.86 11.91
CA ALA A 213 -43.25 45.32 12.27
C ALA A 213 -43.63 45.65 13.75
N VAL A 214 -42.63 45.70 14.64
CA VAL A 214 -42.81 46.10 16.03
C VAL A 214 -43.08 47.58 16.15
N GLU A 215 -42.35 48.46 15.40
CA GLU A 215 -42.61 49.91 15.38
C GLU A 215 -43.98 50.25 14.78
N GLU A 216 -44.36 49.57 13.68
CA GLU A 216 -45.71 49.74 13.12
C GLU A 216 -46.81 49.27 14.08
N LYS A 217 -46.58 48.17 14.79
CA LYS A 217 -47.49 47.71 15.84
C LYS A 217 -47.51 48.63 17.06
N GLN A 218 -46.37 49.16 17.45
CA GLN A 218 -46.33 50.16 18.53
C GLN A 218 -47.09 51.40 18.17
N LYS A 219 -46.96 51.93 16.92
CA LYS A 219 -47.78 52.99 16.45
C LYS A 219 -49.32 52.67 16.48
N GLN A 220 -49.65 51.46 16.01
CA GLN A 220 -51.06 51.00 16.08
C GLN A 220 -51.51 50.79 17.54
N ILE A 221 -50.64 50.41 18.44
CA ILE A 221 -50.94 50.29 19.85
C ILE A 221 -51.08 51.68 20.52
N GLU A 222 -50.23 52.66 20.12
CA GLU A 222 -50.36 54.03 20.64
C GLU A 222 -51.66 54.70 20.12
N GLU A 223 -52.08 54.44 18.90
CA GLU A 223 -53.36 54.86 18.41
C GLU A 223 -54.54 54.19 19.15
N LYS A 224 -54.38 52.92 19.52
CA LYS A 224 -55.38 52.17 20.27
C LYS A 224 -55.32 52.38 21.77
N ARG A 225 -54.20 52.95 22.32
CA ARG A 225 -54.05 53.27 23.76
C ARG A 225 -55.02 54.25 24.29
N MET A 226 -55.54 55.05 23.42
CA MET A 226 -56.59 55.98 23.77
C MET A 226 -57.96 55.30 23.93
N GLU A 227 -58.18 54.11 23.43
CA GLU A 227 -59.48 53.48 23.44
C GLU A 227 -59.77 52.47 24.53
N THR A 228 -58.80 51.83 25.13
CA THR A 228 -59.15 50.85 26.18
C THR A 228 -57.94 50.38 27.09
N GLU A 229 -57.98 50.70 28.33
CA GLU A 229 -57.05 50.24 29.41
C GLU A 229 -57.07 48.71 29.64
N VAL A 230 -58.17 48.08 29.21
CA VAL A 230 -58.38 46.62 29.39
C VAL A 230 -57.60 45.76 28.36
N GLN A 231 -57.28 46.27 27.17
CA GLN A 231 -56.50 45.53 26.18
C GLN A 231 -54.99 45.52 26.47
N GLN A 232 -54.52 46.38 27.36
CA GLN A 232 -53.09 46.53 27.68
C GLN A 232 -52.51 45.33 28.48
N GLU A 233 -53.31 44.76 29.37
CA GLU A 233 -52.87 43.58 30.13
C GLU A 233 -52.85 42.28 29.27
N GLU A 234 -53.80 42.17 28.34
CA GLU A 234 -53.89 41.02 27.46
C GLU A 234 -52.76 41.02 26.42
N ASN A 235 -52.40 42.21 25.90
CA ASN A 235 -51.29 42.37 25.00
C ASN A 235 -49.92 42.16 25.65
N ASN A 236 -49.76 42.56 26.94
CA ASN A 236 -48.56 42.33 27.70
C ASN A 236 -48.34 40.83 28.02
N ARG A 237 -49.43 40.07 28.12
CA ARG A 237 -49.37 38.62 28.29
C ARG A 237 -48.93 37.93 26.99
N ILE A 238 -49.45 38.35 25.85
CA ILE A 238 -49.10 37.84 24.53
C ILE A 238 -47.62 38.11 24.21
N LEU A 239 -47.11 39.29 24.54
CA LEU A 239 -45.69 39.64 24.39
C LEU A 239 -44.75 38.78 25.24
N ARG A 240 -45.19 38.37 26.46
CA ARG A 240 -44.42 37.46 27.29
C ARG A 240 -44.42 36.02 26.70
N GLU A 241 -45.53 35.54 26.20
CA GLU A 241 -45.66 34.24 25.57
C GLU A 241 -44.82 34.16 24.27
N MET A 242 -44.74 35.23 23.45
CA MET A 242 -43.88 35.31 22.27
C MET A 242 -42.39 35.29 22.60
N LYS A 243 -41.96 35.96 23.68
CA LYS A 243 -40.57 35.94 24.11
C LYS A 243 -40.14 34.53 24.59
N ILE A 244 -40.98 33.87 25.35
CA ILE A 244 -40.75 32.51 25.81
C ILE A 244 -40.71 31.54 24.63
N ALA A 245 -41.60 31.71 23.64
CA ALA A 245 -41.59 30.87 22.43
C ALA A 245 -40.36 31.13 21.54
N ALA A 246 -39.85 32.39 21.45
CA ALA A 246 -38.65 32.76 20.75
C ALA A 246 -37.39 32.17 21.43
N ASP A 247 -37.33 32.24 22.75
CA ASP A 247 -36.22 31.67 23.54
C ASP A 247 -36.17 30.13 23.40
N ILE A 248 -37.32 29.45 23.39
CA ILE A 248 -37.43 28.01 23.12
C ILE A 248 -36.96 27.67 21.69
N SER A 249 -37.30 28.50 20.71
CA SER A 249 -36.90 28.30 19.30
C SER A 249 -35.39 28.46 19.13
N VAL A 250 -34.77 29.46 19.78
CA VAL A 250 -33.32 29.69 19.75
C VAL A 250 -32.58 28.56 20.46
N GLU A 251 -33.07 28.07 21.59
CA GLU A 251 -32.50 26.94 22.31
C GLU A 251 -32.62 25.63 21.48
N SER A 252 -33.72 25.44 20.75
CA SER A 252 -33.89 24.26 19.89
C SER A 252 -32.91 24.27 18.69
N GLN A 253 -32.69 25.43 18.08
CA GLN A 253 -31.70 25.58 16.99
C GLN A 253 -30.27 25.40 17.49
N ARG A 254 -29.97 25.91 18.68
CA ARG A 254 -28.69 25.73 19.33
C ARG A 254 -28.41 24.24 19.65
N LYS A 255 -29.44 23.53 20.07
CA LYS A 255 -29.35 22.08 20.33
C LYS A 255 -29.06 21.29 19.04
N GLN A 256 -29.74 21.61 17.94
CA GLN A 256 -29.48 20.96 16.64
C GLN A 256 -28.06 21.22 16.11
N LEU A 257 -27.52 22.41 16.36
CA LEU A 257 -26.16 22.78 15.94
C LEU A 257 -25.08 22.06 16.75
N ILE A 258 -25.35 21.82 18.03
CA ILE A 258 -24.48 21.01 18.91
C ILE A 258 -24.54 19.53 18.53
N GLU A 259 -25.72 19.00 18.20
CA GLU A 259 -25.89 17.62 17.77
C GLU A 259 -25.14 17.36 16.43
N GLN A 260 -25.21 18.28 15.47
CA GLN A 260 -24.48 18.16 14.20
C GLN A 260 -22.96 18.24 14.39
N LYS A 261 -22.47 19.09 15.31
CA LYS A 261 -21.04 19.14 15.63
C LYS A 261 -20.57 17.83 16.25
N THR A 262 -21.30 17.33 17.25
CA THR A 262 -20.92 16.07 17.91
C THR A 262 -20.98 14.87 16.97
N GLU A 263 -21.89 14.88 16.01
CA GLU A 263 -21.95 13.82 14.98
C GLU A 263 -20.78 13.89 13.99
N ASN A 264 -20.35 15.10 13.62
CA ASN A 264 -19.17 15.28 12.78
C ASN A 264 -17.87 14.88 13.51
N ASP A 265 -17.71 15.33 14.75
CA ASP A 265 -16.56 14.96 15.58
C ASP A 265 -16.49 13.42 15.82
N ARG A 266 -17.67 12.79 15.94
CA ARG A 266 -17.75 11.33 16.06
C ARG A 266 -17.33 10.63 14.76
N LYS A 267 -17.76 11.12 13.60
CA LYS A 267 -17.36 10.58 12.30
C LYS A 267 -15.86 10.77 12.04
N GLU A 268 -15.30 11.91 12.42
CA GLU A 268 -13.84 12.12 12.34
C GLU A 268 -13.07 11.16 13.25
N ALA A 269 -13.56 10.93 14.47
CA ALA A 269 -12.96 9.98 15.39
C ALA A 269 -13.08 8.52 14.89
N GLU A 270 -14.20 8.14 14.27
CA GLU A 270 -14.38 6.83 13.65
C GLU A 270 -13.43 6.62 12.45
N ILE A 271 -13.23 7.66 11.63
CA ILE A 271 -12.28 7.62 10.51
C ILE A 271 -10.84 7.48 11.02
N GLN A 272 -10.46 8.26 12.04
CA GLN A 272 -9.14 8.14 12.67
C GLN A 272 -8.95 6.76 13.33
N GLY A 273 -9.98 6.24 13.98
CA GLY A 273 -9.98 4.88 14.54
C GLY A 273 -9.78 3.82 13.45
N TYR A 274 -10.48 3.94 12.35
CA TYR A 274 -10.35 3.03 11.21
C TYR A 274 -8.96 3.08 10.54
N ILE A 275 -8.40 4.27 10.40
CA ILE A 275 -7.04 4.46 9.88
C ILE A 275 -6.02 3.81 10.83
N LEU A 276 -6.18 4.01 12.13
CA LEU A 276 -5.30 3.42 13.14
C LEU A 276 -5.44 1.89 13.18
N GLU A 277 -6.66 1.39 13.12
CA GLU A 277 -6.93 -0.05 13.07
C GLU A 277 -6.34 -0.70 11.82
N THR A 278 -6.48 -0.05 10.66
CA THR A 278 -5.95 -0.53 9.39
C THR A 278 -4.42 -0.48 9.36
N SER A 279 -3.82 0.55 9.96
CA SER A 279 -2.36 0.67 10.06
C SER A 279 -1.73 -0.30 11.06
N LEU A 280 -2.47 -0.69 12.09
CA LEU A 280 -2.01 -1.65 13.11
C LEU A 280 -2.30 -3.12 12.74
N LYS A 281 -3.25 -3.36 11.83
CA LYS A 281 -3.62 -4.71 11.39
C LYS A 281 -2.44 -5.56 10.88
N PRO A 282 -1.49 -5.01 10.09
CA PRO A 282 -0.31 -5.75 9.63
C PRO A 282 0.64 -6.16 10.77
N TYR A 283 0.57 -5.48 11.92
CA TYR A 283 1.50 -5.69 13.05
C TYR A 283 0.96 -6.62 14.13
N LYS A 284 -0.30 -7.04 14.01
CA LYS A 284 -0.98 -7.86 15.03
C LYS A 284 -0.47 -9.30 15.12
N GLU A 285 0.17 -9.78 14.05
CA GLU A 285 0.72 -11.14 13.94
C GLU A 285 2.27 -11.19 14.00
N ILE A 286 2.93 -10.05 14.14
CA ILE A 286 4.39 -9.98 14.16
C ILE A 286 4.83 -9.96 15.63
N ASP A 287 5.63 -10.94 16.00
CA ASP A 287 6.29 -10.97 17.31
C ASP A 287 7.02 -9.65 17.53
N TRP A 288 6.76 -9.01 18.69
CA TRP A 288 7.35 -7.72 19.06
C TRP A 288 8.89 -7.70 18.94
N LYS A 289 9.55 -8.86 19.03
CA LYS A 289 10.99 -9.04 18.82
C LYS A 289 11.42 -8.73 17.38
N VAL A 290 10.58 -9.03 16.41
CA VAL A 290 10.83 -8.73 14.98
C VAL A 290 10.58 -7.25 14.70
N LEU A 291 9.58 -6.67 15.36
CA LEU A 291 9.26 -5.26 15.23
C LEU A 291 10.38 -4.36 15.79
N SER A 292 10.98 -4.76 16.91
CA SER A 292 12.11 -4.03 17.52
C SER A 292 13.39 -4.10 16.68
N ALA A 293 13.59 -5.17 15.92
CA ALA A 293 14.72 -5.33 15.01
C ALA A 293 14.58 -4.49 13.72
N LEU A 294 13.34 -4.23 13.28
CA LEU A 294 13.06 -3.46 12.06
C LEU A 294 13.10 -1.95 12.27
N THR A 295 12.84 -1.47 13.47
CA THR A 295 12.82 -0.03 13.77
C THR A 295 14.19 0.62 13.95
N GLY A 296 15.28 -0.15 13.83
CA GLY A 296 16.65 0.32 13.52
C GLY A 296 17.30 1.36 14.47
N LYS A 297 16.68 1.66 15.59
CA LYS A 297 17.32 2.44 16.65
C LYS A 297 17.64 1.52 17.83
N GLN A 298 18.76 0.84 17.69
CA GLN A 298 19.37 0.16 18.82
C GLN A 298 19.98 1.20 19.78
N ASP A 299 19.14 1.78 20.60
CA ASP A 299 19.64 2.43 21.80
C ASP A 299 20.06 1.33 22.77
N ALA A 300 21.33 1.31 23.15
CA ALA A 300 21.88 0.34 24.10
C ALA A 300 21.04 0.26 25.39
N LYS A 301 20.40 1.38 25.78
CA LYS A 301 19.49 1.47 26.92
C LYS A 301 18.20 0.66 26.74
N ASN A 302 17.65 0.60 25.52
CA ASN A 302 16.45 -0.18 25.25
C ASN A 302 16.73 -1.69 25.22
N ASN A 303 17.89 -2.09 24.74
CA ASN A 303 18.30 -3.51 24.76
C ASN A 303 18.56 -4.01 26.19
N ILE A 304 19.08 -3.14 27.06
CA ILE A 304 19.28 -3.42 28.47
C ILE A 304 17.92 -3.54 29.20
N ALA A 305 16.99 -2.64 28.91
CA ALA A 305 15.64 -2.71 29.49
C ALA A 305 14.88 -3.97 29.05
N LEU A 306 15.07 -4.40 27.82
CA LEU A 306 14.51 -5.65 27.28
C LEU A 306 15.12 -6.88 27.95
N ALA A 307 16.43 -6.90 28.14
CA ALA A 307 17.13 -8.00 28.83
C ALA A 307 16.68 -8.11 30.30
N PHE A 308 16.48 -6.99 31.00
CA PHE A 308 15.95 -6.98 32.37
C PHE A 308 14.48 -7.43 32.44
N ARG A 309 13.67 -7.11 31.42
CA ARG A 309 12.31 -7.59 31.35
C ARG A 309 12.23 -9.10 31.08
N GLU A 310 13.06 -9.66 30.21
CA GLU A 310 13.15 -11.10 29.99
C GLU A 310 13.66 -11.85 31.23
N LEU A 311 14.58 -11.25 31.99
CA LEU A 311 15.01 -11.74 33.29
C LEU A 311 13.88 -11.73 34.31
N ALA A 312 13.05 -10.69 34.33
CA ALA A 312 11.90 -10.57 35.22
C ALA A 312 10.77 -11.55 34.88
N GLU A 313 10.50 -11.77 33.59
CA GLU A 313 9.50 -12.75 33.11
C GLU A 313 9.93 -14.22 33.40
N ASN A 314 11.24 -14.48 33.49
CA ASN A 314 11.80 -15.79 33.82
C ASN A 314 12.30 -15.90 35.27
N ALA A 315 11.97 -14.94 36.09
CA ALA A 315 12.44 -14.89 37.49
C ALA A 315 12.08 -16.14 38.33
N GLY A 316 11.03 -16.87 37.95
CA GLY A 316 10.66 -18.13 38.60
C GLY A 316 11.63 -19.32 38.34
N LYS A 317 12.58 -19.16 37.40
CA LYS A 317 13.56 -20.20 37.03
C LYS A 317 15.00 -19.88 37.48
N ILE A 318 15.24 -18.69 37.97
CA ILE A 318 16.57 -18.22 38.39
C ILE A 318 16.55 -18.03 39.91
N GLY A 319 17.22 -18.96 40.60
CA GLY A 319 17.41 -18.86 42.03
C GLY A 319 18.35 -17.79 42.42
N ASN A 320 18.59 -16.91 42.98
CA ASN A 320 19.51 -15.85 43.41
C ASN A 320 20.38 -15.24 42.31
N LEU A 321 19.94 -14.12 41.76
CA LEU A 321 20.74 -13.28 40.88
C LEU A 321 21.40 -12.17 41.72
N ASN A 322 22.72 -12.24 41.90
CA ASN A 322 23.47 -11.20 42.60
C ASN A 322 24.14 -10.28 41.57
N ILE A 323 23.56 -9.11 41.34
CA ILE A 323 24.11 -8.10 40.44
C ILE A 323 24.89 -7.09 41.24
N SER A 324 26.22 -7.02 41.06
CA SER A 324 27.01 -6.02 41.77
C SER A 324 26.72 -4.59 41.26
N PRO A 325 26.74 -3.58 42.11
CA PRO A 325 26.50 -2.18 41.70
C PRO A 325 27.48 -1.67 40.63
N ASP A 326 28.71 -2.19 40.59
CA ASP A 326 29.77 -1.86 39.61
C ASP A 326 29.39 -2.28 38.18
N LEU A 327 28.67 -3.37 38.02
CA LEU A 327 28.24 -3.89 36.69
C LEU A 327 27.12 -3.02 36.11
N LEU A 328 26.23 -2.51 36.96
CA LEU A 328 25.17 -1.60 36.55
C LEU A 328 25.71 -0.24 36.10
N ASP A 329 26.73 0.27 36.80
CA ASP A 329 27.34 1.57 36.50
C ASP A 329 28.16 1.54 35.20
N THR A 330 28.77 0.39 34.88
CA THR A 330 29.53 0.20 33.61
C THR A 330 28.61 0.09 32.39
N ILE A 331 27.43 -0.50 32.57
CA ILE A 331 26.43 -0.67 31.51
C ILE A 331 25.64 0.62 31.23
N LEU A 332 25.43 1.48 32.24
CA LEU A 332 24.72 2.75 32.10
C LEU A 332 25.59 3.89 31.54
N LYS A 333 26.93 3.74 31.51
CA LYS A 333 27.87 4.74 31.00
C LYS A 333 28.32 4.53 29.56
N GLN A 334 27.88 3.50 28.88
CA GLN A 334 27.97 3.32 27.43
C GLN A 334 26.62 3.65 26.77
#